data_20a020da6653e0bfd9338bccfc7fdede
#
_entry.id   20a020da6653e0bfd9338bccfc7fdede
#
_cell.length_a   1.000
_cell.length_b   1.000
_cell.length_c   1.000
_cell.angle_alpha   90.00
_cell.angle_beta   90.00
_cell.angle_gamma   90.00
#
_symmetry.space_group_name_H-M   'P 1'
#
loop_
_entity.id
_entity.type
_entity.pdbx_description
1 polymer ?
#
loop_
_entity_poly.entity_id
_entity_poly.type
_entity_poly.pdbx_seq_one_letter_code
_entity_poly.pdbx_strand_id
1 'polypeptide(L)'
;LINNALQSCYLGKSNTGFLFDKIIKFNDEGGSRYLFFYTNYLLSQNNFTKAKSIFKNIDPLNTTLLTAQSKKWIDQENYDNFAKIFSCKNSSDLIAELLFIISNLYSSEGELEKSNFYFNLSNYLNPKFKFNFALQSENYLEKKDFDKLKKVLKNFDKKNQVYYWYKIKKTTQIIDKKNSSEQAFNYIKTEFNKINNPSLKMIYEMGNIVKGFKKYDLSIKYYSKVLSQIDSSSTMYANILYRR
;
A
#
# COMPACT_ATOMS: atom_id res chain seq x y z
N LEU A 1 -1.58 17.34 -11.98
CA LEU A 1 -0.22 16.92 -12.38
C LEU A 1 -0.19 15.47 -12.87
N ILE A 2 -0.69 14.49 -12.09
CA ILE A 2 -0.59 13.06 -12.47
C ILE A 2 -1.30 12.76 -13.79
N ASN A 3 -2.49 13.31 -14.01
CA ASN A 3 -3.23 13.11 -15.27
C ASN A 3 -2.43 13.59 -16.48
N ASN A 4 -1.72 14.72 -16.37
CA ASN A 4 -0.85 15.22 -17.42
C ASN A 4 0.33 14.28 -17.70
N ALA A 5 0.94 13.70 -16.64
CA ALA A 5 2.03 12.75 -16.81
C ALA A 5 1.57 11.45 -17.48
N LEU A 6 0.42 10.92 -17.03
CA LEU A 6 -0.19 9.72 -17.61
C LEU A 6 -0.63 9.95 -19.08
N GLN A 7 -1.24 11.11 -19.37
CA GLN A 7 -1.61 11.48 -20.75
C GLN A 7 -0.36 11.64 -21.63
N SER A 8 0.70 12.30 -21.12
CA SER A 8 1.97 12.43 -21.85
C SER A 8 2.60 11.06 -22.13
N CYS A 9 2.53 10.14 -21.15
CA CYS A 9 2.98 8.76 -21.35
C CYS A 9 2.17 8.07 -22.44
N TYR A 10 0.83 8.18 -22.41
CA TYR A 10 -0.04 7.58 -23.44
C TYR A 10 0.31 8.07 -24.84
N LEU A 11 0.49 9.37 -24.98
CA LEU A 11 0.82 10.02 -26.26
C LEU A 11 2.30 9.85 -26.67
N GLY A 12 3.14 9.26 -25.83
CA GLY A 12 4.57 9.06 -26.11
C GLY A 12 5.40 10.35 -26.12
N LYS A 13 4.96 11.39 -25.37
CA LYS A 13 5.66 12.67 -25.34
C LYS A 13 6.99 12.57 -24.59
N SER A 14 8.02 13.26 -25.09
CA SER A 14 9.37 13.27 -24.51
C SER A 14 9.46 13.86 -23.10
N ASN A 15 8.54 14.76 -22.73
CA ASN A 15 8.50 15.40 -21.42
C ASN A 15 7.87 14.53 -20.29
N THR A 16 7.45 13.30 -20.58
CA THR A 16 6.79 12.41 -19.61
C THR A 16 7.62 12.22 -18.34
N GLY A 17 8.91 11.90 -18.49
CA GLY A 17 9.81 11.70 -17.36
C GLY A 17 9.93 12.95 -16.48
N PHE A 18 10.03 14.12 -17.06
CA PHE A 18 10.08 15.40 -16.35
C PHE A 18 8.80 15.64 -15.53
N LEU A 19 7.62 15.32 -16.08
CA LEU A 19 6.35 15.47 -15.37
C LEU A 19 6.27 14.54 -14.15
N PHE A 20 6.74 13.31 -14.26
CA PHE A 20 6.83 12.39 -13.12
C PHE A 20 7.85 12.86 -12.07
N ASP A 21 9.05 13.29 -12.48
CA ASP A 21 10.05 13.86 -11.56
C ASP A 21 9.48 15.04 -10.75
N LYS A 22 8.72 15.91 -11.42
CA LYS A 22 8.05 17.03 -10.77
C LYS A 22 7.03 16.58 -9.72
N ILE A 23 6.21 15.57 -10.05
CA ILE A 23 5.21 15.03 -9.11
C ILE A 23 5.88 14.50 -7.84
N ILE A 24 6.95 13.74 -7.98
CA ILE A 24 7.64 13.13 -6.84
C ILE A 24 8.32 14.19 -5.96
N LYS A 25 8.93 15.22 -6.54
CA LYS A 25 9.53 16.32 -5.79
C LYS A 25 8.54 17.16 -4.96
N PHE A 26 7.28 17.26 -5.41
CA PHE A 26 6.25 18.05 -4.71
C PHE A 26 5.46 17.25 -3.67
N ASN A 27 5.62 15.92 -3.59
CA ASN A 27 4.83 15.06 -2.74
C ASN A 27 5.70 14.28 -1.74
N ASP A 28 6.33 14.98 -0.78
CA ASP A 28 7.19 14.35 0.22
C ASP A 28 6.47 13.30 1.10
N GLU A 29 5.16 13.44 1.33
CA GLU A 29 4.39 12.50 2.18
C GLU A 29 3.29 11.70 1.45
N GLY A 30 2.75 12.20 0.34
CA GLY A 30 1.62 11.61 -0.38
C GLY A 30 1.98 10.93 -1.70
N GLY A 31 3.24 11.01 -2.14
CA GLY A 31 3.69 10.57 -3.46
C GLY A 31 3.82 9.06 -3.65
N SER A 32 3.55 8.26 -2.62
CA SER A 32 3.82 6.82 -2.64
C SER A 32 3.10 6.06 -3.76
N ARG A 33 1.86 6.47 -4.14
CA ARG A 33 1.15 5.88 -5.27
C ARG A 33 1.79 6.25 -6.61
N TYR A 34 2.25 7.48 -6.75
CA TYR A 34 2.85 7.97 -7.99
C TYR A 34 4.23 7.39 -8.27
N LEU A 35 4.93 6.93 -7.23
CA LEU A 35 6.16 6.15 -7.36
C LEU A 35 5.95 4.89 -8.22
N PHE A 36 4.84 4.19 -8.02
CA PHE A 36 4.49 3.02 -8.83
C PHE A 36 4.35 3.40 -10.32
N PHE A 37 3.59 4.45 -10.64
CA PHE A 37 3.36 4.85 -12.03
C PHE A 37 4.63 5.35 -12.71
N TYR A 38 5.45 6.11 -11.99
CA TYR A 38 6.74 6.54 -12.51
C TYR A 38 7.69 5.38 -12.76
N THR A 39 7.78 4.45 -11.81
CA THR A 39 8.59 3.25 -11.96
C THR A 39 8.12 2.39 -13.14
N ASN A 40 6.81 2.20 -13.28
CA ASN A 40 6.22 1.51 -14.42
C ASN A 40 6.61 2.16 -15.76
N TYR A 41 6.55 3.50 -15.83
CA TYR A 41 7.02 4.25 -16.99
C TYR A 41 8.52 4.03 -17.25
N LEU A 42 9.38 4.16 -16.23
CA LEU A 42 10.83 3.97 -16.38
C LEU A 42 11.19 2.56 -16.86
N LEU A 43 10.53 1.54 -16.31
CA LEU A 43 10.72 0.15 -16.73
C LEU A 43 10.28 -0.05 -18.19
N SER A 44 9.19 0.60 -18.63
CA SER A 44 8.75 0.57 -20.03
C SER A 44 9.75 1.24 -21.01
N GLN A 45 10.64 2.10 -20.47
CA GLN A 45 11.73 2.74 -21.24
C GLN A 45 13.08 2.02 -21.02
N ASN A 46 13.10 0.82 -20.43
CA ASN A 46 14.31 0.07 -20.06
C ASN A 46 15.27 0.83 -19.11
N ASN A 47 14.77 1.83 -18.38
CA ASN A 47 15.59 2.61 -17.44
C ASN A 47 15.57 1.98 -16.04
N PHE A 48 16.17 0.78 -15.93
CA PHE A 48 16.21 -0.01 -14.70
C PHE A 48 16.99 0.66 -13.57
N THR A 49 18.07 1.36 -13.92
CA THR A 49 18.91 2.07 -12.94
C THR A 49 18.13 3.14 -12.20
N LYS A 50 17.41 4.00 -12.92
CA LYS A 50 16.59 5.05 -12.31
C LYS A 50 15.39 4.45 -11.57
N ALA A 51 14.76 3.40 -12.09
CA ALA A 51 13.68 2.68 -11.42
C ALA A 51 14.12 2.13 -10.05
N LYS A 52 15.31 1.52 -9.96
CA LYS A 52 15.88 1.06 -8.67
C LYS A 52 16.19 2.24 -7.73
N SER A 53 16.76 3.33 -8.25
CA SER A 53 17.16 4.48 -7.42
C SER A 53 15.97 5.16 -6.71
N ILE A 54 14.78 5.17 -7.33
CA ILE A 54 13.55 5.72 -6.74
C ILE A 54 13.22 5.00 -5.41
N PHE A 55 13.42 3.69 -5.33
CA PHE A 55 13.09 2.89 -4.15
C PHE A 55 14.21 2.80 -3.12
N LYS A 56 15.43 3.28 -3.44
CA LYS A 56 16.58 3.17 -2.54
C LYS A 56 16.38 3.95 -1.22
N ASN A 57 15.77 5.13 -1.30
CA ASN A 57 15.63 6.05 -0.18
C ASN A 57 14.22 6.03 0.45
N ILE A 58 13.36 5.10 0.04
CA ILE A 58 12.02 5.00 0.62
C ILE A 58 12.12 4.41 2.03
N ASP A 59 11.55 5.15 3.00
CA ASP A 59 11.35 4.64 4.35
C ASP A 59 10.49 3.36 4.31
N PRO A 60 11.06 2.20 4.65
CA PRO A 60 10.34 0.93 4.57
C PRO A 60 9.15 0.86 5.53
N LEU A 61 9.11 1.67 6.59
CA LEU A 61 8.04 1.64 7.59
C LEU A 61 6.82 2.47 7.17
N ASN A 62 7.04 3.57 6.42
CA ASN A 62 5.98 4.49 5.99
C ASN A 62 5.49 4.24 4.56
N THR A 63 5.51 2.99 4.10
CA THR A 63 5.04 2.61 2.77
C THR A 63 3.54 2.28 2.75
N THR A 64 2.86 2.60 1.65
CA THR A 64 1.51 2.07 1.36
C THR A 64 1.59 0.60 0.93
N LEU A 65 0.44 -0.06 0.81
CA LEU A 65 0.35 -1.42 0.28
C LEU A 65 1.01 -1.52 -1.12
N LEU A 66 0.70 -0.57 -2.01
CA LEU A 66 1.23 -0.53 -3.36
C LEU A 66 2.75 -0.30 -3.37
N THR A 67 3.24 0.65 -2.58
CA THR A 67 4.69 0.97 -2.51
C THR A 67 5.49 -0.19 -1.91
N ALA A 68 4.99 -0.83 -0.86
CA ALA A 68 5.63 -2.00 -0.26
C ALA A 68 5.75 -3.16 -1.26
N GLN A 69 4.71 -3.41 -2.05
CA GLN A 69 4.75 -4.43 -3.08
C GLN A 69 5.66 -4.04 -4.25
N SER A 70 5.63 -2.78 -4.68
CA SER A 70 6.50 -2.27 -5.73
C SER A 70 7.97 -2.40 -5.35
N LYS A 71 8.32 -2.02 -4.11
CA LYS A 71 9.67 -2.20 -3.58
C LYS A 71 10.08 -3.68 -3.62
N LYS A 72 9.23 -4.59 -3.17
CA LYS A 72 9.51 -6.03 -3.23
C LYS A 72 9.78 -6.51 -4.65
N TRP A 73 9.02 -6.05 -5.66
CA TRP A 73 9.28 -6.41 -7.06
C TRP A 73 10.59 -5.84 -7.58
N ILE A 74 10.94 -4.60 -7.20
CA ILE A 74 12.23 -3.99 -7.57
C ILE A 74 13.40 -4.76 -6.94
N ASP A 75 13.32 -5.04 -5.63
CA ASP A 75 14.38 -5.77 -4.89
C ASP A 75 14.58 -7.20 -5.41
N GLN A 76 13.53 -7.83 -5.95
CA GLN A 76 13.56 -9.17 -6.55
C GLN A 76 13.76 -9.17 -8.07
N GLU A 77 13.93 -8.00 -8.70
CA GLU A 77 14.04 -7.82 -10.16
C GLU A 77 12.84 -8.37 -10.96
N ASN A 78 11.69 -8.47 -10.34
CA ASN A 78 10.43 -8.94 -10.95
C ASN A 78 9.69 -7.78 -11.68
N TYR A 79 10.35 -7.14 -12.62
CA TYR A 79 9.89 -5.92 -13.29
C TYR A 79 8.61 -6.12 -14.10
N ASP A 80 8.42 -7.29 -14.68
CA ASP A 80 7.23 -7.63 -15.48
C ASP A 80 5.92 -7.48 -14.71
N ASN A 81 5.97 -7.58 -13.39
CA ASN A 81 4.78 -7.44 -12.56
C ASN A 81 4.17 -6.04 -12.63
N PHE A 82 4.96 -5.01 -12.93
CA PHE A 82 4.45 -3.65 -13.13
C PHE A 82 3.57 -3.58 -14.39
N ALA A 83 4.07 -4.07 -15.52
CA ALA A 83 3.35 -4.06 -16.80
C ALA A 83 2.12 -4.97 -16.78
N LYS A 84 2.12 -6.05 -15.98
CA LYS A 84 0.98 -6.97 -15.86
C LYS A 84 -0.25 -6.31 -15.23
N ILE A 85 -0.08 -5.30 -14.39
CA ILE A 85 -1.19 -4.69 -13.65
C ILE A 85 -1.57 -3.30 -14.15
N PHE A 86 -0.68 -2.62 -14.87
CA PHE A 86 -0.94 -1.29 -15.41
C PHE A 86 -0.03 -0.98 -16.61
N SER A 87 -0.59 -0.30 -17.60
CA SER A 87 0.19 0.28 -18.70
C SER A 87 -0.38 1.64 -19.07
N CYS A 88 0.45 2.67 -19.08
CA CYS A 88 0.03 3.99 -19.55
C CYS A 88 -0.27 4.03 -21.08
N LYS A 89 0.05 2.94 -21.81
CA LYS A 89 -0.34 2.77 -23.22
C LYS A 89 -1.73 2.15 -23.38
N ASN A 90 -2.35 1.72 -22.30
CA ASN A 90 -3.70 1.17 -22.29
C ASN A 90 -4.69 2.24 -21.77
N SER A 91 -5.62 2.67 -22.64
CA SER A 91 -6.61 3.69 -22.29
C SER A 91 -7.53 3.26 -21.14
N SER A 92 -7.90 1.97 -21.06
CA SER A 92 -8.72 1.45 -19.96
C SER A 92 -8.01 1.57 -18.60
N ASP A 93 -6.69 1.29 -18.56
CA ASP A 93 -5.90 1.44 -17.33
C ASP A 93 -5.82 2.91 -16.89
N LEU A 94 -5.70 3.85 -17.85
CA LEU A 94 -5.67 5.29 -17.57
C LEU A 94 -7.00 5.80 -17.03
N ILE A 95 -8.10 5.42 -17.68
CA ILE A 95 -9.44 5.81 -17.24
C ILE A 95 -9.74 5.18 -15.88
N ALA A 96 -9.33 3.92 -15.66
CA ALA A 96 -9.46 3.27 -14.36
C ALA A 96 -8.74 4.05 -13.25
N GLU A 97 -7.52 4.54 -13.51
CA GLU A 97 -6.79 5.34 -12.51
C GLU A 97 -7.46 6.69 -12.26
N LEU A 98 -7.96 7.37 -13.29
CA LEU A 98 -8.73 8.61 -13.13
C LEU A 98 -9.97 8.40 -12.25
N LEU A 99 -10.74 7.34 -12.50
CA LEU A 99 -11.93 6.99 -11.73
C LEU A 99 -11.55 6.61 -10.27
N PHE A 100 -10.39 5.97 -10.07
CA PHE A 100 -9.88 5.69 -8.73
C PHE A 100 -9.52 6.97 -7.96
N ILE A 101 -8.89 7.95 -8.63
CA ILE A 101 -8.59 9.25 -8.01
C ILE A 101 -9.89 9.94 -7.57
N ILE A 102 -10.94 9.93 -8.41
CA ILE A 102 -12.26 10.45 -8.06
C ILE A 102 -12.86 9.69 -6.88
N SER A 103 -12.77 8.36 -6.88
CA SER A 103 -13.20 7.51 -5.78
C SER A 103 -12.52 7.89 -4.47
N ASN A 104 -11.20 8.09 -4.50
CA ASN A 104 -10.42 8.46 -3.33
C ASN A 104 -10.80 9.84 -2.79
N LEU A 105 -11.07 10.80 -3.70
CA LEU A 105 -11.55 12.13 -3.33
C LEU A 105 -12.88 12.04 -2.57
N TYR A 106 -13.88 11.34 -3.12
CA TYR A 106 -15.15 11.14 -2.43
C TYR A 106 -15.00 10.40 -1.10
N SER A 107 -14.07 9.45 -0.99
CA SER A 107 -13.77 8.79 0.27
C SER A 107 -13.24 9.77 1.31
N SER A 108 -12.33 10.68 0.92
CA SER A 108 -11.78 11.70 1.84
C SER A 108 -12.81 12.74 2.31
N GLU A 109 -13.88 12.93 1.54
CA GLU A 109 -15.01 13.80 1.88
C GLU A 109 -16.13 13.07 2.67
N GLY A 110 -15.93 11.78 2.99
CA GLY A 110 -16.93 10.97 3.69
C GLY A 110 -18.09 10.47 2.82
N GLU A 111 -18.08 10.78 1.52
CA GLU A 111 -19.08 10.37 0.53
C GLU A 111 -18.87 8.92 0.06
N LEU A 112 -18.93 7.98 1.01
CA LEU A 112 -18.46 6.61 0.82
C LEU A 112 -19.24 5.82 -0.26
N GLU A 113 -20.51 6.19 -0.53
CA GLU A 113 -21.30 5.54 -1.60
C GLU A 113 -20.83 5.97 -2.98
N LYS A 114 -20.62 7.27 -3.17
CA LYS A 114 -20.04 7.80 -4.41
C LYS A 114 -18.64 7.26 -4.63
N SER A 115 -17.83 7.20 -3.57
CA SER A 115 -16.52 6.58 -3.61
C SER A 115 -16.61 5.13 -4.12
N ASN A 116 -17.47 4.30 -3.52
CA ASN A 116 -17.63 2.91 -3.96
C ASN A 116 -18.16 2.78 -5.40
N PHE A 117 -19.01 3.70 -5.84
CA PHE A 117 -19.49 3.72 -7.23
C PHE A 117 -18.32 3.93 -8.21
N TYR A 118 -17.52 4.97 -8.02
CA TYR A 118 -16.35 5.24 -8.87
C TYR A 118 -15.28 4.17 -8.77
N PHE A 119 -15.10 3.59 -7.58
CA PHE A 119 -14.23 2.42 -7.38
C PHE A 119 -14.67 1.24 -8.27
N ASN A 120 -15.98 0.92 -8.29
CA ASN A 120 -16.49 -0.20 -9.08
C ASN A 120 -16.25 0.02 -10.57
N LEU A 121 -16.43 1.24 -11.08
CA LEU A 121 -16.11 1.59 -12.47
C LEU A 121 -14.60 1.44 -12.73
N SER A 122 -13.76 1.93 -11.85
CA SER A 122 -12.30 1.76 -11.93
C SER A 122 -11.92 0.28 -11.99
N ASN A 123 -12.46 -0.53 -11.09
CA ASN A 123 -12.18 -1.97 -11.04
C ASN A 123 -12.73 -2.73 -12.25
N TYR A 124 -13.83 -2.30 -12.83
CA TYR A 124 -14.36 -2.87 -14.07
C TYR A 124 -13.39 -2.66 -15.24
N LEU A 125 -12.80 -1.47 -15.36
CA LEU A 125 -11.85 -1.14 -16.41
C LEU A 125 -10.47 -1.76 -16.22
N ASN A 126 -9.99 -1.87 -14.96
CA ASN A 126 -8.74 -2.54 -14.65
C ASN A 126 -8.87 -3.47 -13.42
N PRO A 127 -9.41 -4.68 -13.59
CA PRO A 127 -9.57 -5.65 -12.50
C PRO A 127 -8.25 -6.22 -11.97
N LYS A 128 -7.13 -5.98 -12.68
CA LYS A 128 -5.79 -6.45 -12.29
C LYS A 128 -5.18 -5.59 -11.19
N PHE A 129 -5.61 -4.33 -11.07
CA PHE A 129 -5.05 -3.37 -10.09
C PHE A 129 -5.66 -3.54 -8.70
N LYS A 130 -5.43 -4.72 -8.10
CA LYS A 130 -6.06 -5.15 -6.83
C LYS A 130 -5.73 -4.27 -5.62
N PHE A 131 -4.69 -3.44 -5.69
CA PHE A 131 -4.34 -2.49 -4.62
C PHE A 131 -5.47 -1.51 -4.31
N ASN A 132 -6.30 -1.19 -5.31
CA ASN A 132 -7.42 -0.29 -5.15
C ASN A 132 -8.48 -0.82 -4.18
N PHE A 133 -8.59 -2.14 -3.98
CA PHE A 133 -9.47 -2.74 -2.96
C PHE A 133 -9.13 -2.31 -1.52
N ALA A 134 -7.94 -1.75 -1.27
CA ALA A 134 -7.62 -1.18 0.03
C ALA A 134 -8.56 -0.02 0.37
N LEU A 135 -8.82 0.90 -0.57
CA LEU A 135 -9.76 2.02 -0.38
C LEU A 135 -11.18 1.51 -0.07
N GLN A 136 -11.68 0.56 -0.86
CA GLN A 136 -13.00 -0.01 -0.64
C GLN A 136 -13.09 -0.73 0.72
N SER A 137 -12.00 -1.37 1.15
CA SER A 137 -11.93 -2.00 2.47
C SER A 137 -12.04 -0.97 3.61
N GLU A 138 -11.38 0.20 3.47
CA GLU A 138 -11.52 1.30 4.45
C GLU A 138 -12.96 1.82 4.47
N ASN A 139 -13.55 2.09 3.31
CA ASN A 139 -14.92 2.58 3.21
C ASN A 139 -15.93 1.64 3.91
N TYR A 140 -15.82 0.32 3.71
CA TYR A 140 -16.70 -0.63 4.38
C TYR A 140 -16.40 -0.79 5.87
N LEU A 141 -15.14 -0.65 6.28
CA LEU A 141 -14.76 -0.66 7.69
C LEU A 141 -15.36 0.54 8.43
N GLU A 142 -15.31 1.72 7.82
CA GLU A 142 -15.88 2.96 8.37
C GLU A 142 -17.41 2.87 8.49
N LYS A 143 -18.08 2.38 7.45
CA LYS A 143 -19.52 2.10 7.46
C LYS A 143 -19.92 0.95 8.39
N LYS A 144 -18.96 0.22 8.97
CA LYS A 144 -19.18 -1.01 9.74
C LYS A 144 -19.92 -2.11 8.94
N ASP A 145 -19.85 -2.06 7.60
CA ASP A 145 -20.37 -3.11 6.71
C ASP A 145 -19.36 -4.25 6.59
N PHE A 146 -19.29 -5.02 7.67
CA PHE A 146 -18.28 -6.08 7.80
C PHE A 146 -18.47 -7.24 6.82
N ASP A 147 -19.68 -7.45 6.33
CA ASP A 147 -19.95 -8.55 5.39
C ASP A 147 -19.45 -8.19 3.99
N LYS A 148 -19.65 -6.94 3.54
CA LYS A 148 -19.01 -6.45 2.32
C LYS A 148 -17.50 -6.36 2.48
N LEU A 149 -17.00 -5.89 3.62
CA LEU A 149 -15.56 -5.88 3.90
C LEU A 149 -14.94 -7.28 3.76
N LYS A 150 -15.55 -8.31 4.37
CA LYS A 150 -15.08 -9.71 4.24
C LYS A 150 -15.04 -10.18 2.78
N LYS A 151 -16.03 -9.79 1.96
CA LYS A 151 -16.06 -10.10 0.52
C LYS A 151 -14.89 -9.44 -0.21
N VAL A 152 -14.65 -8.16 0.05
CA VAL A 152 -13.53 -7.40 -0.55
C VAL A 152 -12.19 -8.02 -0.18
N LEU A 153 -12.00 -8.43 1.07
CA LEU A 153 -10.77 -9.05 1.55
C LEU A 153 -10.43 -10.39 0.87
N LYS A 154 -11.36 -11.02 0.16
CA LYS A 154 -11.08 -12.23 -0.66
C LYS A 154 -10.17 -11.92 -1.86
N ASN A 155 -10.13 -10.66 -2.33
CA ASN A 155 -9.26 -10.24 -3.43
C ASN A 155 -7.76 -10.22 -3.07
N PHE A 156 -7.43 -10.25 -1.77
CA PHE A 156 -6.06 -10.29 -1.30
C PHE A 156 -5.61 -11.74 -1.13
N ASP A 157 -4.73 -12.17 -2.06
CA ASP A 157 -4.20 -13.54 -2.09
C ASP A 157 -3.25 -13.80 -0.90
N LYS A 158 -3.45 -14.93 -0.22
CA LYS A 158 -2.58 -15.38 0.87
C LYS A 158 -1.15 -15.71 0.42
N LYS A 159 -0.94 -16.07 -0.85
CA LYS A 159 0.39 -16.34 -1.40
C LYS A 159 1.26 -15.08 -1.47
N ASN A 160 0.64 -13.92 -1.59
CA ASN A 160 1.34 -12.65 -1.53
C ASN A 160 1.41 -12.18 -0.07
N GLN A 161 2.60 -12.17 0.50
CA GLN A 161 2.82 -11.81 1.91
C GLN A 161 2.34 -10.40 2.27
N VAL A 162 2.48 -9.42 1.36
CA VAL A 162 2.02 -8.03 1.58
C VAL A 162 0.49 -7.98 1.63
N TYR A 163 -0.18 -8.69 0.71
CA TYR A 163 -1.65 -8.82 0.71
C TYR A 163 -2.16 -9.60 1.91
N TYR A 164 -1.48 -10.70 2.25
CA TYR A 164 -1.85 -11.51 3.38
C TYR A 164 -1.80 -10.73 4.69
N TRP A 165 -0.72 -9.96 4.91
CA TRP A 165 -0.60 -9.10 6.07
C TRP A 165 -1.68 -8.02 6.13
N TYR A 166 -1.98 -7.36 5.00
CA TYR A 166 -3.09 -6.41 4.93
C TYR A 166 -4.42 -7.05 5.33
N LYS A 167 -4.72 -8.23 4.80
CA LYS A 167 -5.92 -8.99 5.12
C LYS A 167 -6.00 -9.35 6.60
N ILE A 168 -4.91 -9.81 7.21
CA ILE A 168 -4.84 -10.12 8.64
C ILE A 168 -5.20 -8.88 9.46
N LYS A 169 -4.56 -7.73 9.18
CA LYS A 169 -4.84 -6.48 9.89
C LYS A 169 -6.32 -6.09 9.82
N LYS A 170 -6.92 -6.13 8.63
CA LYS A 170 -8.35 -5.78 8.46
C LYS A 170 -9.27 -6.80 9.14
N THR A 171 -8.96 -8.08 9.08
CA THR A 171 -9.73 -9.12 9.79
C THR A 171 -9.64 -8.92 11.30
N THR A 172 -8.46 -8.55 11.82
CA THR A 172 -8.28 -8.20 13.24
C THR A 172 -9.20 -7.06 13.65
N GLN A 173 -9.28 -5.99 12.84
CA GLN A 173 -10.18 -4.85 13.11
C GLN A 173 -11.66 -5.24 13.09
N ILE A 174 -12.07 -6.18 12.22
CA ILE A 174 -13.43 -6.72 12.23
C ILE A 174 -13.71 -7.46 13.55
N ILE A 175 -12.79 -8.33 13.97
CA ILE A 175 -12.94 -9.13 15.19
C ILE A 175 -13.00 -8.22 16.41
N ASP A 176 -12.12 -7.22 16.49
CA ASP A 176 -12.09 -6.25 17.60
C ASP A 176 -13.42 -5.48 17.72
N LYS A 177 -14.00 -5.06 16.58
CA LYS A 177 -15.27 -4.32 16.57
C LYS A 177 -16.51 -5.18 16.76
N LYS A 178 -16.49 -6.47 16.37
CA LYS A 178 -17.65 -7.36 16.47
C LYS A 178 -17.68 -8.21 17.72
N ASN A 179 -16.51 -8.61 18.23
CA ASN A 179 -16.38 -9.62 19.26
C ASN A 179 -15.72 -9.04 20.52
N SER A 180 -14.38 -9.22 20.61
CA SER A 180 -13.60 -8.67 21.71
C SER A 180 -12.16 -8.40 21.30
N SER A 181 -11.52 -7.44 22.00
CA SER A 181 -10.11 -7.12 21.79
C SER A 181 -9.18 -8.30 22.11
N GLU A 182 -9.56 -9.18 23.05
CA GLU A 182 -8.77 -10.37 23.36
C GLU A 182 -8.83 -11.40 22.20
N GLN A 183 -9.99 -11.62 21.61
CA GLN A 183 -10.11 -12.48 20.43
C GLN A 183 -9.35 -11.91 19.24
N ALA A 184 -9.41 -10.59 19.02
CA ALA A 184 -8.67 -9.91 17.96
C ALA A 184 -7.16 -10.03 18.16
N PHE A 185 -6.67 -9.85 19.39
CA PHE A 185 -5.26 -10.03 19.73
C PHE A 185 -4.80 -11.47 19.49
N ASN A 186 -5.56 -12.48 19.97
CA ASN A 186 -5.22 -13.88 19.77
C ASN A 186 -5.19 -14.25 18.28
N TYR A 187 -6.14 -13.73 17.48
CA TYR A 187 -6.16 -13.93 16.03
C TYR A 187 -4.90 -13.37 15.36
N ILE A 188 -4.59 -12.06 15.57
CA ILE A 188 -3.44 -11.46 14.89
C ILE A 188 -2.12 -12.09 15.31
N LYS A 189 -1.96 -12.44 16.59
CA LYS A 189 -0.77 -13.14 17.11
C LYS A 189 -0.57 -14.48 16.41
N THR A 190 -1.65 -15.27 16.30
CA THR A 190 -1.63 -16.58 15.65
C THR A 190 -1.28 -16.46 14.16
N GLU A 191 -1.92 -15.53 13.44
CA GLU A 191 -1.69 -15.35 12.01
C GLU A 191 -0.31 -14.74 11.70
N PHE A 192 0.18 -13.82 12.53
CA PHE A 192 1.52 -13.26 12.38
C PHE A 192 2.61 -14.32 12.53
N ASN A 193 2.45 -15.26 13.48
CA ASN A 193 3.41 -16.35 13.71
C ASN A 193 3.49 -17.34 12.52
N LYS A 194 2.51 -17.35 11.62
CA LYS A 194 2.53 -18.15 10.38
C LYS A 194 3.32 -17.47 9.24
N ILE A 195 3.70 -16.20 9.41
CA ILE A 195 4.43 -15.46 8.38
C ILE A 195 5.92 -15.79 8.50
N ASN A 196 6.43 -16.48 7.50
CA ASN A 196 7.87 -16.74 7.39
C ASN A 196 8.61 -15.47 6.96
N ASN A 197 9.67 -15.10 7.68
CA ASN A 197 10.50 -13.93 7.40
C ASN A 197 9.68 -12.62 7.23
N PRO A 198 8.94 -12.17 8.25
CA PRO A 198 8.16 -10.94 8.16
C PRO A 198 9.08 -9.75 7.87
N SER A 199 8.64 -8.86 6.98
CA SER A 199 9.39 -7.63 6.66
C SER A 199 9.49 -6.72 7.88
N LEU A 200 10.48 -5.81 7.86
CA LEU A 200 10.68 -4.81 8.92
C LEU A 200 9.39 -4.02 9.21
N LYS A 201 8.68 -3.62 8.16
CA LYS A 201 7.37 -2.97 8.26
C LYS A 201 6.35 -3.83 9.01
N MET A 202 6.24 -5.12 8.70
CA MET A 202 5.29 -6.01 9.36
C MET A 202 5.59 -6.16 10.85
N ILE A 203 6.88 -6.24 11.21
CA ILE A 203 7.32 -6.30 12.61
C ILE A 203 6.95 -5.01 13.34
N TYR A 204 7.22 -3.86 12.72
CA TYR A 204 6.88 -2.55 13.27
C TYR A 204 5.36 -2.38 13.45
N GLU A 205 4.58 -2.69 12.42
CA GLU A 205 3.12 -2.62 12.49
C GLU A 205 2.54 -3.57 13.53
N MET A 206 3.13 -4.77 13.69
CA MET A 206 2.74 -5.68 14.76
C MET A 206 3.00 -5.08 16.14
N GLY A 207 4.16 -4.41 16.32
CA GLY A 207 4.45 -3.65 17.55
C GLY A 207 3.39 -2.60 17.86
N ASN A 208 2.98 -1.81 16.85
CA ASN A 208 1.91 -0.81 17.01
C ASN A 208 0.56 -1.44 17.37
N ILE A 209 0.21 -2.54 16.72
CA ILE A 209 -1.09 -3.22 16.95
C ILE A 209 -1.16 -3.82 18.36
N VAL A 210 -0.12 -4.52 18.79
CA VAL A 210 -0.12 -5.12 20.14
C VAL A 210 -0.04 -4.07 21.24
N LYS A 211 0.58 -2.90 20.98
CA LYS A 211 0.50 -1.73 21.85
C LYS A 211 -0.95 -1.23 21.99
N GLY A 212 -1.69 -1.18 20.89
CA GLY A 212 -3.13 -0.82 20.89
C GLY A 212 -3.96 -1.79 21.75
N PHE A 213 -3.59 -3.05 21.82
CA PHE A 213 -4.18 -4.05 22.71
C PHE A 213 -3.60 -4.03 24.14
N LYS A 214 -2.83 -3.01 24.50
CA LYS A 214 -2.19 -2.84 25.83
C LYS A 214 -1.23 -3.98 26.22
N LYS A 215 -0.70 -4.71 25.25
CA LYS A 215 0.30 -5.77 25.45
C LYS A 215 1.71 -5.16 25.35
N TYR A 216 2.07 -4.29 26.29
CA TYR A 216 3.26 -3.43 26.22
C TYR A 216 4.58 -4.19 26.13
N ASP A 217 4.76 -5.25 26.95
CA ASP A 217 5.99 -6.06 26.92
C ASP A 217 6.25 -6.69 25.55
N LEU A 218 5.17 -7.13 24.91
CA LEU A 218 5.25 -7.70 23.56
C LEU A 218 5.55 -6.61 22.52
N SER A 219 4.96 -5.43 22.68
CA SER A 219 5.24 -4.27 21.81
C SER A 219 6.72 -3.88 21.89
N ILE A 220 7.28 -3.79 23.09
CA ILE A 220 8.71 -3.52 23.34
C ILE A 220 9.59 -4.54 22.60
N LYS A 221 9.26 -5.83 22.66
CA LYS A 221 10.01 -6.88 21.94
C LYS A 221 10.02 -6.64 20.41
N TYR A 222 8.87 -6.29 19.82
CA TYR A 222 8.80 -6.00 18.38
C TYR A 222 9.58 -4.74 18.02
N TYR A 223 9.44 -3.65 18.78
CA TYR A 223 10.20 -2.42 18.51
C TYR A 223 11.71 -2.64 18.67
N SER A 224 12.14 -3.40 19.68
CA SER A 224 13.56 -3.75 19.87
C SER A 224 14.11 -4.53 18.67
N LYS A 225 13.29 -5.45 18.11
CA LYS A 225 13.67 -6.20 16.91
C LYS A 225 13.78 -5.29 15.68
N VAL A 226 12.95 -4.25 15.57
CA VAL A 226 13.07 -3.25 14.49
C VAL A 226 14.33 -2.40 14.70
N LEU A 227 14.55 -1.89 15.91
CA LEU A 227 15.71 -1.05 16.26
C LEU A 227 17.05 -1.75 15.98
N SER A 228 17.13 -3.09 16.16
CA SER A 228 18.35 -3.86 15.86
C SER A 228 18.65 -4.00 14.35
N GLN A 229 17.75 -3.58 13.47
CA GLN A 229 17.85 -3.74 12.01
C GLN A 229 17.89 -2.41 11.23
N ILE A 230 17.78 -1.28 11.91
CA ILE A 230 17.82 0.05 11.30
C ILE A 230 19.01 0.84 11.82
N ASP A 231 19.45 1.79 11.00
CA ASP A 231 20.57 2.68 11.36
C ASP A 231 20.17 3.60 12.53
N SER A 232 21.00 3.65 13.57
CA SER A 232 20.79 4.49 14.75
C SER A 232 20.81 5.99 14.46
N SER A 233 21.39 6.41 13.32
CA SER A 233 21.40 7.80 12.86
C SER A 233 20.12 8.22 12.16
N SER A 234 19.22 7.29 11.83
CA SER A 234 17.98 7.58 11.12
C SER A 234 16.94 8.25 12.04
N THR A 235 16.16 9.18 11.48
CA THR A 235 15.01 9.79 12.19
C THR A 235 13.99 8.73 12.62
N MET A 236 13.93 7.63 11.90
CA MET A 236 13.09 6.48 12.18
C MET A 236 13.49 5.77 13.47
N TYR A 237 14.80 5.64 13.74
CA TYR A 237 15.32 5.05 14.96
C TYR A 237 14.83 5.82 16.18
N ALA A 238 14.98 7.15 16.19
CA ALA A 238 14.52 8.02 17.26
C ALA A 238 12.99 7.89 17.49
N ASN A 239 12.20 7.87 16.40
CA ASN A 239 10.75 7.72 16.49
C ASN A 239 10.32 6.37 17.09
N ILE A 240 11.00 5.28 16.76
CA ILE A 240 10.68 3.94 17.31
C ILE A 240 11.15 3.85 18.77
N LEU A 241 12.30 4.42 19.10
CA LEU A 241 12.79 4.46 20.46
C LEU A 241 11.82 5.18 21.39
N TYR A 242 11.25 6.31 20.93
CA TYR A 242 10.22 7.05 21.66
C TYR A 242 8.92 6.22 21.85
N ARG A 243 8.56 5.40 20.86
CA ARG A 243 7.36 4.54 20.95
C ARG A 243 7.55 3.30 21.82
N ARG A 244 8.81 2.86 22.00
CA ARG A 244 9.18 1.68 22.80
C ARG A 244 8.97 1.93 24.28
#